data_7292146e9b00000749287db3da3d5abb
#
_entry.id   7292146e9b00000749287db3da3d5abb
#
_cell.length_a   1.000
_cell.length_b   1.000
_cell.length_c   1.000
_cell.angle_alpha   90.00
_cell.angle_beta   90.00
_cell.angle_gamma   90.00
#
_symmetry.space_group_name_H-M   'P 1'
#
loop_
_entity.id
_entity.type
_entity.pdbx_description
1 polymer ?
#
loop_
_entity_poly.entity_id
_entity_poly.type
_entity_poly.pdbx_seq_one_letter_code
_entity_poly.pdbx_strand_id
1 'polypeptide(L)'
;LSFSFENPEEIQRGLNTLPPIGAKVFVCASYFIQSFFKRFGVKKENTAPCLMKLGVLTQDKTTPVEISLDALFGRHCAIVGTTGGGKSYTTSKLLEGISNAKAKAIIIDPTGEYSGFDSKDYVESAIINKDSYFHYSRLSVGDWFALFRPAGQVQQPKLLDAIKSLKLAKCLEENEKLPEDGKFYHP
;
A
#
# COMPACT_ATOMS: atom_id res chain seq x y z
N LEU A 1 -23.72 -2.68 -2.21
CA LEU A 1 -23.65 -4.14 -2.11
C LEU A 1 -25.00 -4.67 -1.71
N SER A 2 -25.46 -5.70 -2.39
CA SER A 2 -26.69 -6.42 -2.08
C SER A 2 -26.40 -7.91 -1.99
N PHE A 3 -27.26 -8.62 -1.29
CA PHE A 3 -27.21 -10.08 -1.17
C PHE A 3 -28.64 -10.60 -1.05
N SER A 4 -28.85 -11.86 -1.42
CA SER A 4 -30.13 -12.53 -1.28
C SER A 4 -30.25 -13.17 0.10
N PHE A 5 -31.44 -13.10 0.74
CA PHE A 5 -31.74 -13.86 1.95
C PHE A 5 -31.72 -15.36 1.70
N GLU A 6 -32.04 -15.79 0.47
CA GLU A 6 -32.07 -17.20 0.10
C GLU A 6 -30.63 -17.74 -0.10
N ASN A 7 -29.67 -16.87 -0.50
CA ASN A 7 -28.31 -17.23 -0.69
C ASN A 7 -27.34 -16.14 -0.15
N PRO A 8 -27.14 -16.06 1.17
CA PRO A 8 -26.33 -15.02 1.81
C PRO A 8 -24.84 -15.06 1.41
N GLU A 9 -24.39 -16.12 0.74
CA GLU A 9 -23.03 -16.22 0.21
C GLU A 9 -22.85 -15.48 -1.12
N GLU A 10 -23.93 -15.13 -1.79
CA GLU A 10 -23.89 -14.37 -3.05
C GLU A 10 -23.96 -12.87 -2.80
N ILE A 11 -22.79 -12.26 -2.69
CA ILE A 11 -22.69 -10.80 -2.59
C ILE A 11 -22.63 -10.23 -4.00
N GLN A 12 -23.59 -9.39 -4.35
CA GLN A 12 -23.68 -8.69 -5.62
C GLN A 12 -23.27 -7.22 -5.44
N ARG A 13 -22.67 -6.64 -6.48
CA ARG A 13 -22.36 -5.20 -6.49
C ARG A 13 -23.59 -4.41 -6.94
N GLY A 14 -23.96 -3.41 -6.15
CA GLY A 14 -25.10 -2.54 -6.43
C GLY A 14 -26.42 -3.12 -5.93
N LEU A 15 -27.52 -2.47 -6.27
CA LEU A 15 -28.89 -2.90 -6.05
C LEU A 15 -29.47 -3.35 -7.39
N ASN A 16 -29.91 -4.58 -7.47
CA ASN A 16 -30.56 -5.09 -8.68
C ASN A 16 -31.97 -4.50 -8.85
N THR A 17 -32.63 -4.21 -7.73
CA THR A 17 -33.94 -3.59 -7.69
C THR A 17 -34.00 -2.56 -6.56
N LEU A 18 -34.60 -1.43 -6.82
CA LEU A 18 -34.89 -0.46 -5.75
C LEU A 18 -36.13 -0.92 -4.97
N PRO A 19 -36.11 -0.86 -3.62
CA PRO A 19 -37.28 -1.19 -2.83
C PRO A 19 -38.40 -0.20 -3.16
N PRO A 20 -39.66 -0.65 -3.26
CA PRO A 20 -40.83 0.23 -3.48
C PRO A 20 -41.03 1.15 -2.28
N ILE A 21 -41.70 2.28 -2.52
CA ILE A 21 -42.08 3.21 -1.45
C ILE A 21 -43.00 2.45 -0.47
N GLY A 22 -42.67 2.55 0.82
CA GLY A 22 -43.41 1.81 1.89
C GLY A 22 -42.85 0.42 2.18
N ALA A 23 -41.77 -0.02 1.52
CA ALA A 23 -41.11 -1.27 1.89
C ALA A 23 -40.63 -1.24 3.34
N LYS A 24 -40.82 -2.35 4.05
CA LYS A 24 -40.40 -2.51 5.44
C LYS A 24 -38.86 -2.59 5.50
N VAL A 25 -38.25 -1.87 6.43
CA VAL A 25 -36.81 -1.90 6.72
C VAL A 25 -36.64 -2.71 8.02
N PHE A 26 -35.70 -3.65 7.99
CA PHE A 26 -35.36 -4.48 9.13
C PHE A 26 -33.88 -4.28 9.51
N VAL A 27 -33.59 -4.40 10.80
CA VAL A 27 -32.20 -4.43 11.29
C VAL A 27 -31.68 -5.87 11.17
N CYS A 28 -30.53 -6.02 10.53
CA CYS A 28 -29.91 -7.33 10.39
C CYS A 28 -29.43 -7.89 11.72
N ALA A 29 -29.63 -9.19 11.92
CA ALA A 29 -29.09 -9.88 13.09
C ALA A 29 -27.58 -9.98 13.05
N SER A 30 -26.92 -9.96 14.21
CA SER A 30 -25.45 -9.93 14.33
C SER A 30 -24.74 -11.09 13.59
N TYR A 31 -25.31 -12.31 13.65
CA TYR A 31 -24.73 -13.47 12.96
C TYR A 31 -24.69 -13.28 11.44
N PHE A 32 -25.70 -12.62 10.89
CA PHE A 32 -25.77 -12.34 9.47
C PHE A 32 -24.71 -11.32 9.04
N ILE A 33 -24.54 -10.26 9.83
CA ILE A 33 -23.51 -9.24 9.59
C ILE A 33 -22.11 -9.86 9.68
N GLN A 34 -21.86 -10.74 10.66
CA GLN A 34 -20.60 -11.48 10.77
C GLN A 34 -20.33 -12.35 9.53
N SER A 35 -21.30 -13.10 9.07
CA SER A 35 -21.19 -13.93 7.87
C SER A 35 -20.87 -13.08 6.64
N PHE A 36 -21.51 -11.92 6.52
CA PHE A 36 -21.23 -10.96 5.46
C PHE A 36 -19.78 -10.49 5.48
N PHE A 37 -19.25 -10.03 6.62
CA PHE A 37 -17.87 -9.54 6.70
C PHE A 37 -16.84 -10.63 6.45
N LYS A 38 -17.05 -11.84 6.95
CA LYS A 38 -16.15 -12.99 6.72
C LYS A 38 -16.01 -13.35 5.24
N ARG A 39 -17.06 -13.14 4.46
CA ARG A 39 -17.08 -13.45 3.02
C ARG A 39 -16.83 -12.24 2.14
N PHE A 40 -16.81 -11.04 2.70
CA PHE A 40 -16.63 -9.82 1.92
C PHE A 40 -15.30 -9.78 1.19
N GLY A 41 -15.36 -9.74 -0.16
CA GLY A 41 -14.19 -9.73 -1.01
C GLY A 41 -13.44 -11.06 -1.15
N VAL A 42 -13.87 -12.12 -0.46
CA VAL A 42 -13.29 -13.46 -0.54
C VAL A 42 -13.85 -14.18 -1.76
N LYS A 43 -12.98 -14.83 -2.54
CA LYS A 43 -13.40 -15.68 -3.67
C LYS A 43 -14.16 -16.90 -3.16
N LYS A 44 -15.14 -17.39 -3.93
CA LYS A 44 -15.97 -18.55 -3.56
C LYS A 44 -15.13 -19.81 -3.30
N GLU A 45 -14.05 -19.97 -4.03
CA GLU A 45 -13.13 -21.12 -3.94
C GLU A 45 -12.24 -21.08 -2.68
N ASN A 46 -12.06 -19.91 -2.07
CA ASN A 46 -11.27 -19.77 -0.86
C ASN A 46 -12.09 -20.14 0.37
N THR A 47 -11.91 -21.36 0.86
CA THR A 47 -12.62 -21.89 2.04
C THR A 47 -11.98 -21.49 3.36
N ALA A 48 -10.71 -21.04 3.35
CA ALA A 48 -9.95 -20.67 4.55
C ALA A 48 -9.25 -19.30 4.35
N PRO A 49 -10.01 -18.19 4.24
CA PRO A 49 -9.44 -16.87 4.07
C PRO A 49 -8.65 -16.43 5.31
N CYS A 50 -7.55 -15.71 5.09
CA CYS A 50 -6.81 -15.09 6.17
C CYS A 50 -7.61 -13.89 6.70
N LEU A 51 -8.29 -14.06 7.83
CA LEU A 51 -9.13 -13.03 8.43
C LEU A 51 -8.38 -12.29 9.53
N MET A 52 -8.58 -10.97 9.59
CA MET A 52 -8.18 -10.16 10.72
C MET A 52 -9.37 -9.40 11.32
N LYS A 53 -9.38 -9.25 12.62
CA LYS A 53 -10.35 -8.42 13.33
C LYS A 53 -9.93 -6.95 13.22
N LEU A 54 -10.73 -6.14 12.55
CA LEU A 54 -10.50 -4.71 12.42
C LEU A 54 -11.06 -3.93 13.63
N GLY A 55 -12.23 -4.37 14.14
CA GLY A 55 -12.91 -3.71 15.24
C GLY A 55 -14.21 -4.42 15.60
N VAL A 56 -15.15 -3.66 16.11
CA VAL A 56 -16.52 -4.11 16.42
C VAL A 56 -17.52 -3.13 15.83
N LEU A 57 -18.74 -3.59 15.56
CA LEU A 57 -19.83 -2.72 15.10
C LEU A 57 -20.18 -1.66 16.15
N THR A 58 -20.43 -0.44 15.71
CA THR A 58 -20.83 0.66 16.60
C THR A 58 -22.20 0.40 17.24
N GLN A 59 -23.11 -0.21 16.49
CA GLN A 59 -24.48 -0.53 16.94
C GLN A 59 -24.51 -1.72 17.90
N ASP A 60 -23.61 -2.66 17.70
CA ASP A 60 -23.48 -3.86 18.52
C ASP A 60 -21.99 -4.06 18.86
N LYS A 61 -21.59 -3.56 20.02
CA LYS A 61 -20.20 -3.59 20.51
C LYS A 61 -19.63 -5.00 20.70
N THR A 62 -20.46 -6.03 20.55
CA THR A 62 -20.05 -7.44 20.68
C THR A 62 -19.75 -8.10 19.33
N THR A 63 -20.32 -7.58 18.23
CA THR A 63 -20.14 -8.16 16.90
C THR A 63 -18.78 -7.73 16.30
N PRO A 64 -17.81 -8.65 16.11
CA PRO A 64 -16.54 -8.34 15.48
C PRO A 64 -16.75 -8.06 13.99
N VAL A 65 -16.00 -7.07 13.50
CA VAL A 65 -15.81 -6.81 12.07
C VAL A 65 -14.49 -7.46 11.65
N GLU A 66 -14.59 -8.55 10.89
CA GLU A 66 -13.45 -9.29 10.37
C GLU A 66 -13.35 -9.06 8.87
N ILE A 67 -12.14 -8.81 8.37
CA ILE A 67 -11.88 -8.62 6.95
C ILE A 67 -10.81 -9.59 6.47
N SER A 68 -10.91 -10.04 5.23
CA SER A 68 -9.89 -10.85 4.61
C SER A 68 -8.69 -9.99 4.20
N LEU A 69 -7.49 -10.32 4.68
CA LEU A 69 -6.24 -9.70 4.24
C LEU A 69 -5.99 -9.93 2.75
N ASP A 70 -6.29 -11.13 2.25
CA ASP A 70 -6.16 -11.45 0.82
C ASP A 70 -7.05 -10.56 -0.05
N ALA A 71 -8.28 -10.31 0.41
CA ALA A 71 -9.22 -9.44 -0.30
C ALA A 71 -8.80 -7.97 -0.24
N LEU A 72 -8.24 -7.53 0.89
CA LEU A 72 -7.81 -6.15 1.09
C LEU A 72 -6.54 -5.83 0.31
N PHE A 73 -5.51 -6.69 0.40
CA PHE A 73 -4.19 -6.46 -0.20
C PHE A 73 -4.00 -7.10 -1.57
N GLY A 74 -4.93 -7.94 -2.01
CA GLY A 74 -4.95 -8.43 -3.40
C GLY A 74 -5.26 -7.35 -4.44
N ARG A 75 -5.55 -6.12 -4.00
CA ARG A 75 -5.81 -4.93 -4.81
C ARG A 75 -5.29 -3.68 -4.08
N HIS A 76 -5.50 -2.51 -4.67
CA HIS A 76 -5.21 -1.23 -4.01
C HIS A 76 -6.23 -0.95 -2.92
N CYS A 77 -5.73 -0.49 -1.77
CA CYS A 77 -6.52 -0.02 -0.64
C CYS A 77 -6.15 1.43 -0.33
N ALA A 78 -7.15 2.27 -0.09
CA ALA A 78 -6.95 3.65 0.35
C ALA A 78 -7.62 3.85 1.71
N ILE A 79 -6.88 4.40 2.67
CA ILE A 79 -7.39 4.81 3.97
C ILE A 79 -7.50 6.33 3.96
N VAL A 80 -8.71 6.83 3.92
CA VAL A 80 -9.00 8.26 3.84
C VAL A 80 -9.77 8.74 5.06
N GLY A 81 -9.55 9.98 5.45
CA GLY A 81 -10.23 10.60 6.58
C GLY A 81 -9.60 11.94 6.96
N THR A 82 -10.29 12.70 7.80
CA THR A 82 -9.79 13.96 8.35
C THR A 82 -8.64 13.72 9.34
N THR A 83 -7.92 14.78 9.68
CA THR A 83 -6.93 14.74 10.78
C THR A 83 -7.63 14.34 12.08
N GLY A 84 -7.04 13.42 12.82
CA GLY A 84 -7.66 12.84 14.03
C GLY A 84 -8.73 11.78 13.75
N GLY A 85 -9.09 11.51 12.48
CA GLY A 85 -10.10 10.52 12.10
C GLY A 85 -9.66 9.05 12.20
N GLY A 86 -8.50 8.75 12.79
CA GLY A 86 -8.03 7.39 13.06
C GLY A 86 -7.34 6.70 11.87
N LYS A 87 -6.89 7.43 10.84
CA LYS A 87 -6.17 6.84 9.68
C LYS A 87 -4.96 6.04 10.11
N SER A 88 -4.04 6.68 10.85
CA SER A 88 -2.79 6.06 11.31
C SER A 88 -3.06 4.89 12.25
N TYR A 89 -4.08 4.99 13.10
CA TYR A 89 -4.53 3.87 13.94
C TYR A 89 -5.02 2.69 13.11
N THR A 90 -5.85 2.95 12.08
CA THR A 90 -6.35 1.90 11.18
C THR A 90 -5.18 1.24 10.43
N THR A 91 -4.24 2.04 9.91
CA THR A 91 -3.04 1.50 9.25
C THR A 91 -2.22 0.64 10.22
N SER A 92 -2.01 1.10 11.45
CA SER A 92 -1.29 0.33 12.47
C SER A 92 -1.98 -1.01 12.77
N LYS A 93 -3.30 -1.04 12.82
CA LYS A 93 -4.06 -2.30 12.98
C LYS A 93 -3.89 -3.23 11.79
N LEU A 94 -3.87 -2.70 10.58
CA LEU A 94 -3.61 -3.52 9.38
C LEU A 94 -2.20 -4.10 9.38
N LEU A 95 -1.19 -3.33 9.78
CA LEU A 95 0.19 -3.79 9.90
C LEU A 95 0.35 -4.88 10.96
N GLU A 96 -0.33 -4.74 12.09
CA GLU A 96 -0.42 -5.79 13.12
C GLU A 96 -1.05 -7.07 12.55
N GLY A 97 -2.12 -6.94 11.76
CA GLY A 97 -2.74 -8.07 11.07
C GLY A 97 -1.81 -8.77 10.08
N ILE A 98 -1.04 -8.00 9.30
CA ILE A 98 -0.04 -8.52 8.36
C ILE A 98 1.05 -9.29 9.11
N SER A 99 1.55 -8.74 10.22
CA SER A 99 2.55 -9.38 11.07
C SER A 99 2.04 -10.69 11.66
N ASN A 100 0.81 -10.71 12.19
CA ASN A 100 0.17 -11.91 12.73
C ASN A 100 -0.02 -13.00 11.66
N ALA A 101 -0.28 -12.61 10.42
CA ALA A 101 -0.34 -13.50 9.27
C ALA A 101 1.04 -13.96 8.77
N LYS A 102 2.14 -13.51 9.39
CA LYS A 102 3.54 -13.77 8.98
C LYS A 102 3.82 -13.34 7.53
N ALA A 103 3.10 -12.34 7.06
CA ALA A 103 3.32 -11.72 5.75
C ALA A 103 4.33 -10.57 5.88
N LYS A 104 4.88 -10.15 4.74
CA LYS A 104 5.85 -9.04 4.68
C LYS A 104 5.18 -7.78 4.15
N ALA A 105 5.55 -6.63 4.68
CA ALA A 105 5.15 -5.31 4.19
C ALA A 105 6.34 -4.36 4.15
N ILE A 106 6.31 -3.45 3.20
CA ILE A 106 7.24 -2.31 3.14
C ILE A 106 6.42 -1.06 3.42
N ILE A 107 6.86 -0.27 4.40
CA ILE A 107 6.22 0.97 4.79
C ILE A 107 7.12 2.12 4.37
N ILE A 108 6.56 3.06 3.60
CA ILE A 108 7.23 4.32 3.28
C ILE A 108 6.52 5.40 4.09
N ASP A 109 7.18 5.90 5.11
CA ASP A 109 6.63 6.84 6.08
C ASP A 109 7.33 8.20 6.01
N PRO A 110 6.86 9.12 5.15
CA PRO A 110 7.46 10.43 5.00
C PRO A 110 7.23 11.36 6.20
N THR A 111 6.32 11.03 7.09
CA THR A 111 5.88 11.87 8.22
C THR A 111 6.36 11.36 9.58
N GLY A 112 6.85 10.12 9.66
CA GLY A 112 7.31 9.51 10.90
C GLY A 112 6.20 9.08 11.85
N GLU A 113 4.96 8.92 11.35
CA GLU A 113 3.80 8.54 12.17
C GLU A 113 3.89 7.10 12.71
N TYR A 114 4.71 6.25 12.07
CA TYR A 114 4.83 4.82 12.38
C TYR A 114 6.11 4.48 13.16
N SER A 115 6.88 5.46 13.61
CA SER A 115 8.11 5.25 14.39
C SER A 115 7.89 4.45 15.69
N GLY A 116 6.66 4.42 16.22
CA GLY A 116 6.31 3.56 17.36
C GLY A 116 6.43 2.06 17.11
N PHE A 117 6.58 1.63 15.85
CA PHE A 117 6.85 0.23 15.49
C PHE A 117 8.33 -0.15 15.57
N ASP A 118 9.25 0.81 15.60
CA ASP A 118 10.70 0.58 15.58
C ASP A 118 11.20 -0.31 16.72
N SER A 119 10.46 -0.35 17.84
CA SER A 119 10.78 -1.19 19.01
C SER A 119 10.27 -2.64 18.88
N LYS A 120 9.65 -3.02 17.77
CA LYS A 120 9.11 -4.35 17.57
C LYS A 120 10.14 -5.25 16.89
N ASP A 121 10.37 -6.44 17.42
CA ASP A 121 11.36 -7.41 16.92
C ASP A 121 11.15 -7.84 15.45
N TYR A 122 9.95 -7.64 14.92
CA TYR A 122 9.60 -7.99 13.55
C TYR A 122 9.66 -6.80 12.58
N VAL A 123 10.12 -5.64 13.04
CA VAL A 123 10.24 -4.43 12.22
C VAL A 123 11.71 -4.07 12.07
N GLU A 124 12.13 -3.90 10.83
CA GLU A 124 13.42 -3.31 10.48
C GLU A 124 13.14 -1.91 9.93
N SER A 125 13.64 -0.88 10.61
CA SER A 125 13.46 0.50 10.21
C SER A 125 14.77 1.13 9.79
N ALA A 126 14.71 2.02 8.80
CA ALA A 126 15.86 2.79 8.36
C ALA A 126 15.43 4.23 8.02
N ILE A 127 16.10 5.19 8.62
CA ILE A 127 15.88 6.61 8.38
C ILE A 127 16.81 7.07 7.26
N ILE A 128 16.23 7.55 6.16
CA ILE A 128 17.01 8.09 5.03
C ILE A 128 17.81 9.30 5.51
N ASN A 129 19.07 9.39 5.11
CA ASN A 129 20.08 10.38 5.52
C ASN A 129 20.57 10.26 6.97
N LYS A 130 20.18 9.21 7.70
CA LYS A 130 20.71 8.91 9.03
C LYS A 130 21.32 7.51 9.05
N ASP A 131 20.48 6.50 8.86
CA ASP A 131 20.86 5.08 8.94
C ASP A 131 21.01 4.45 7.55
N SER A 132 20.46 5.12 6.54
CA SER A 132 20.45 4.63 5.16
C SER A 132 20.64 5.79 4.17
N TYR A 133 21.38 5.53 3.10
CA TYR A 133 21.70 6.51 2.08
C TYR A 133 21.47 5.94 0.70
N PHE A 134 20.88 6.77 -0.17
CA PHE A 134 20.83 6.44 -1.58
C PHE A 134 22.15 6.77 -2.25
N HIS A 135 22.81 5.76 -2.81
CA HIS A 135 24.00 6.01 -3.61
C HIS A 135 23.59 6.68 -4.93
N TYR A 136 24.25 7.78 -5.27
CA TYR A 136 23.92 8.60 -6.44
C TYR A 136 23.89 7.82 -7.77
N SER A 137 24.71 6.76 -7.90
CA SER A 137 24.77 5.93 -9.11
C SER A 137 23.48 5.11 -9.34
N ARG A 138 22.63 4.95 -8.32
CA ARG A 138 21.34 4.27 -8.42
C ARG A 138 20.22 5.18 -8.93
N LEU A 139 20.45 6.49 -8.98
CA LEU A 139 19.48 7.46 -9.44
C LEU A 139 19.43 7.47 -10.97
N SER A 140 18.21 7.34 -11.51
CA SER A 140 17.96 7.55 -12.94
C SER A 140 18.01 9.03 -13.30
N VAL A 141 18.06 9.34 -14.60
CA VAL A 141 17.95 10.73 -15.08
C VAL A 141 16.66 11.38 -14.63
N GLY A 142 15.55 10.62 -14.59
CA GLY A 142 14.27 11.10 -14.10
C GLY A 142 14.31 11.49 -12.63
N ASP A 143 14.99 10.72 -11.79
CA ASP A 143 15.17 11.02 -10.36
C ASP A 143 15.97 12.30 -10.17
N TRP A 144 17.05 12.50 -10.96
CA TRP A 144 17.82 13.74 -10.95
C TRP A 144 16.98 14.95 -11.36
N PHE A 145 16.11 14.80 -12.37
CA PHE A 145 15.23 15.87 -12.80
C PHE A 145 14.15 16.17 -11.75
N ALA A 146 13.63 15.17 -11.08
CA ALA A 146 12.69 15.34 -9.97
C ALA A 146 13.35 16.06 -8.78
N LEU A 147 14.61 15.73 -8.48
CA LEU A 147 15.35 16.29 -7.36
C LEU A 147 15.74 17.77 -7.61
N PHE A 148 16.34 18.05 -8.77
CA PHE A 148 16.89 19.39 -9.08
C PHE A 148 15.89 20.31 -9.80
N ARG A 149 14.83 19.76 -10.38
CA ARG A 149 13.82 20.49 -11.14
C ARG A 149 14.42 21.48 -12.15
N PRO A 150 15.34 21.04 -13.04
CA PRO A 150 16.04 21.94 -13.94
C PRO A 150 15.07 22.56 -14.95
N ALA A 151 15.25 23.84 -15.26
CA ALA A 151 14.49 24.53 -16.33
C ALA A 151 14.78 23.90 -17.69
N GLY A 152 13.72 23.69 -18.51
CA GLY A 152 13.74 22.78 -19.66
C GLY A 152 14.77 23.09 -20.74
N GLN A 153 14.95 24.37 -21.12
CA GLN A 153 15.74 24.70 -22.30
C GLN A 153 17.25 24.81 -22.08
N VAL A 154 17.70 25.18 -20.90
CA VAL A 154 19.12 25.44 -20.63
C VAL A 154 19.70 24.51 -19.56
N GLN A 155 19.00 24.34 -18.47
CA GLN A 155 19.53 23.60 -17.32
C GLN A 155 19.47 22.08 -17.52
N GLN A 156 18.41 21.57 -18.20
CA GLN A 156 18.28 20.13 -18.45
C GLN A 156 19.43 19.56 -19.31
N PRO A 157 19.81 20.16 -20.45
CA PRO A 157 20.96 19.69 -21.22
C PRO A 157 22.26 19.71 -20.42
N LYS A 158 22.50 20.79 -19.68
CA LYS A 158 23.74 20.90 -18.84
C LYS A 158 23.77 19.85 -17.74
N LEU A 159 22.65 19.56 -17.10
CA LEU A 159 22.57 18.50 -16.08
C LEU A 159 22.81 17.12 -16.71
N LEU A 160 22.26 16.86 -17.89
CA LEU A 160 22.51 15.62 -18.63
C LEU A 160 23.98 15.45 -19.00
N ASP A 161 24.62 16.51 -19.47
CA ASP A 161 26.05 16.49 -19.83
C ASP A 161 26.94 16.28 -18.60
N ALA A 162 26.60 16.90 -17.47
CA ALA A 162 27.27 16.69 -16.20
C ALA A 162 27.14 15.23 -15.72
N ILE A 163 25.94 14.65 -15.78
CA ILE A 163 25.70 13.24 -15.41
C ILE A 163 26.50 12.31 -16.33
N LYS A 164 26.52 12.57 -17.64
CA LYS A 164 27.32 11.78 -18.61
C LYS A 164 28.81 11.86 -18.31
N SER A 165 29.31 13.06 -18.05
CA SER A 165 30.74 13.27 -17.73
C SER A 165 31.14 12.54 -16.45
N LEU A 166 30.30 12.56 -15.40
CA LEU A 166 30.57 11.84 -14.16
C LEU A 166 30.57 10.31 -14.38
N LYS A 167 29.61 9.81 -15.16
CA LYS A 167 29.53 8.38 -15.50
C LYS A 167 30.77 7.96 -16.34
N LEU A 168 31.18 8.81 -17.25
CA LEU A 168 32.41 8.59 -18.06
C LEU A 168 33.64 8.53 -17.16
N ALA A 169 33.83 9.51 -16.29
CA ALA A 169 34.95 9.54 -15.37
C ALA A 169 35.01 8.27 -14.51
N LYS A 170 33.89 7.87 -13.96
CA LYS A 170 33.78 6.63 -13.17
C LYS A 170 34.14 5.38 -14.01
N CYS A 171 33.63 5.30 -15.22
CA CYS A 171 33.91 4.17 -16.10
C CYS A 171 35.44 4.10 -16.47
N LEU A 172 36.09 5.23 -16.65
CA LEU A 172 37.50 5.29 -16.90
C LEU A 172 38.32 4.87 -15.67
N GLU A 173 37.92 5.28 -14.47
CA GLU A 173 38.56 4.87 -13.22
C GLU A 173 38.43 3.35 -12.98
N GLU A 174 37.26 2.75 -13.28
CA GLU A 174 37.03 1.33 -13.04
C GLU A 174 37.65 0.40 -14.09
N ASN A 175 37.75 0.84 -15.36
CA ASN A 175 38.11 -0.05 -16.48
C ASN A 175 39.40 0.30 -17.21
N GLU A 176 40.08 1.40 -16.89
CA GLU A 176 41.28 1.90 -17.58
C GLU A 176 41.16 2.00 -19.12
N LYS A 177 39.99 1.74 -19.71
CA LYS A 177 39.74 1.80 -21.15
C LYS A 177 38.38 2.37 -21.49
N LEU A 178 38.36 3.28 -22.47
CA LEU A 178 37.11 3.71 -23.11
C LEU A 178 36.56 2.59 -23.99
N PRO A 179 35.24 2.40 -24.06
CA PRO A 179 34.64 1.56 -25.08
C PRO A 179 35.02 2.05 -26.49
N GLU A 180 35.43 1.17 -27.37
CA GLU A 180 35.94 1.53 -28.71
C GLU A 180 34.87 2.22 -29.58
N ASP A 181 33.57 2.00 -29.28
CA ASP A 181 32.43 2.57 -30.03
C ASP A 181 31.89 3.90 -29.46
N GLY A 182 32.51 4.43 -28.41
CA GLY A 182 32.07 5.66 -27.75
C GLY A 182 30.64 5.60 -27.14
N LYS A 183 30.04 4.41 -27.08
CA LYS A 183 28.71 4.20 -26.51
C LYS A 183 28.82 3.61 -25.11
N PHE A 184 28.19 4.27 -24.15
CA PHE A 184 28.07 3.75 -22.78
C PHE A 184 26.82 2.92 -22.67
N TYR A 185 26.98 1.61 -22.55
CA TYR A 185 25.89 0.72 -22.21
C TYR A 185 25.73 0.71 -20.69
N HIS A 186 24.49 0.86 -20.22
CA HIS A 186 24.16 0.64 -18.83
C HIS A 186 24.03 -0.87 -18.57
N PRO A 187 24.55 -1.37 -17.44
CA PRO A 187 24.12 -2.66 -16.93
C PRO A 187 22.68 -2.60 -16.44
#